data_647dfebb10f8b67e5dc9a7847d20d284
#
_entry.id   647dfebb10f8b67e5dc9a7847d20d284
#
_cell.length_a   1.000
_cell.length_b   1.000
_cell.length_c   1.000
_cell.angle_alpha   90.00
_cell.angle_beta   90.00
_cell.angle_gamma   90.00
#
_symmetry.space_group_name_H-M   'P 1'
#
loop_
_entity.id
_entity.type
_entity.pdbx_description
1 polymer ?
#
loop_
_entity_poly.entity_id
_entity_poly.type
_entity_poly.pdbx_seq_one_letter_code
_entity_poly.pdbx_strand_id
1 'polypeptide(L)'
;RKLVVHYCDDPDSVLINDALIDPRNKDIPAINGVIQCMNSVVAPSNNTLAFLFNDILNSKREGFYVAALLAKAVGMIDTLKVWRDETYEELYKKGTVKMSIVSNTDGSNQTFYSPEHRYVGFTYFAETDSFWTEAIGKPATEIEVKDVVNYLVQNNAYPEAVNDENYKNENNLLNQFVTYHFLPMSLATDRLVLHYNENGYNPTNGNPTIPIWEYYTTMGKRRLIKLYESKESNGVYINRFPNLNNGRRGNYHEASCDAEKEGIKVGTPDLQGDFNVRNGIIYPIDKLLTYSDDTRNNMQSYRIRWNVCAMWPEFMTNGIRSSEITDERHKCVYIPSDAAYKYLNDVSITEETNFLYWTGRGNGWQNMQGDEMSIRGMTDCTMRLPPVPKRGTYELRYAIQCGGNMRGMVQFYWGKDPDNLAAMGIPMDLRQGAYGRNTSSGTIANDIGYAEDSNDDDYNAEIDKRLRNNGFMKGCQQYTAGGPGGSDMMRKSNLCIRRILLRQTMDPNETYYIRFKTVMDDPTRYFYMDYLEYAAKEVYDNPGTPEDIW
;
A
#
# COMPACT_ATOMS: atom_id res chain seq x y z
N ARG A 1 4.38 21.35 -0.04
CA ARG A 1 2.91 21.51 0.10
C ARG A 1 2.29 21.31 -1.27
N LYS A 2 1.26 20.47 -1.38
CA LYS A 2 0.52 20.27 -2.62
C LYS A 2 -0.48 21.41 -2.80
N LEU A 3 -0.63 21.90 -4.02
CA LEU A 3 -1.69 22.78 -4.42
C LEU A 3 -2.76 21.93 -5.13
N VAL A 4 -4.00 22.08 -4.75
CA VAL A 4 -5.12 21.40 -5.42
C VAL A 4 -5.60 22.31 -6.54
N VAL A 5 -5.70 21.77 -7.75
CA VAL A 5 -6.28 22.45 -8.90
C VAL A 5 -7.67 21.86 -9.12
N HIS A 6 -8.67 22.71 -9.14
CA HIS A 6 -10.05 22.34 -9.39
C HIS A 6 -10.60 23.05 -10.61
N TYR A 7 -11.22 22.30 -11.50
CA TYR A 7 -11.93 22.82 -12.67
C TYR A 7 -13.40 22.90 -12.30
N CYS A 8 -13.96 24.12 -12.35
CA CYS A 8 -15.37 24.36 -12.10
C CYS A 8 -16.23 23.91 -13.28
N ASP A 9 -17.54 23.88 -13.09
CA ASP A 9 -18.50 23.59 -14.19
C ASP A 9 -18.42 24.61 -15.33
N ASP A 10 -18.04 25.84 -15.02
CA ASP A 10 -17.65 26.83 -16.03
C ASP A 10 -16.22 26.54 -16.49
N PRO A 11 -16.00 26.19 -17.78
CA PRO A 11 -14.69 25.80 -18.31
C PRO A 11 -13.61 26.89 -18.22
N ASP A 12 -14.00 28.14 -18.00
CA ASP A 12 -13.09 29.27 -17.83
C ASP A 12 -12.71 29.51 -16.35
N SER A 13 -13.31 28.80 -15.43
CA SER A 13 -13.11 28.96 -14.00
C SER A 13 -12.24 27.84 -13.42
N VAL A 14 -11.04 28.20 -13.01
CA VAL A 14 -10.08 27.27 -12.37
C VAL A 14 -9.71 27.83 -11.00
N LEU A 15 -9.83 26.98 -9.97
CA LEU A 15 -9.40 27.28 -8.61
C LEU A 15 -8.07 26.62 -8.32
N ILE A 16 -7.21 27.32 -7.61
CA ILE A 16 -6.02 26.73 -6.95
C ILE A 16 -6.23 26.83 -5.45
N ASN A 17 -6.48 25.70 -4.79
CA ASN A 17 -7.15 25.65 -3.49
C ASN A 17 -8.47 26.44 -3.58
N ASP A 18 -8.65 27.48 -2.77
CA ASP A 18 -9.86 28.31 -2.75
C ASP A 18 -9.69 29.62 -3.53
N ALA A 19 -8.57 29.81 -4.19
CA ALA A 19 -8.27 31.03 -4.94
C ALA A 19 -8.61 30.85 -6.43
N LEU A 20 -9.52 31.64 -6.93
CA LEU A 20 -9.91 31.64 -8.33
C LEU A 20 -8.81 32.29 -9.20
N ILE A 21 -8.42 31.66 -10.29
CA ILE A 21 -7.62 32.30 -11.32
C ILE A 21 -8.46 33.41 -11.94
N ASP A 22 -7.93 34.64 -11.96
CA ASP A 22 -8.63 35.78 -12.55
C ASP A 22 -8.80 35.57 -14.05
N PRO A 23 -10.02 35.41 -14.57
CA PRO A 23 -10.24 35.14 -15.99
C PRO A 23 -9.75 36.24 -16.93
N ARG A 24 -9.54 37.46 -16.41
CA ARG A 24 -9.07 38.61 -17.18
C ARG A 24 -7.56 38.69 -17.29
N ASN A 25 -6.85 38.09 -16.34
CA ASN A 25 -5.40 38.14 -16.21
C ASN A 25 -4.80 36.72 -16.07
N LYS A 26 -5.36 35.75 -16.79
CA LYS A 26 -4.84 34.38 -16.87
C LYS A 26 -3.87 34.24 -18.05
N ASP A 27 -3.04 33.18 -17.96
CA ASP A 27 -2.16 32.74 -19.05
C ASP A 27 -1.17 33.79 -19.54
N ILE A 28 -0.67 34.66 -18.67
CA ILE A 28 0.32 35.66 -19.01
C ILE A 28 1.64 34.97 -19.35
N PRO A 29 2.11 35.07 -20.61
CA PRO A 29 3.31 34.35 -21.03
C PRO A 29 4.58 34.94 -20.40
N ALA A 30 5.47 34.05 -19.97
CA ALA A 30 6.82 34.35 -19.56
C ALA A 30 7.82 33.48 -20.34
N ILE A 31 9.09 33.84 -20.36
CA ILE A 31 10.13 33.12 -21.14
C ILE A 31 10.21 31.62 -20.80
N ASN A 32 9.92 31.28 -19.55
CA ASN A 32 10.07 29.92 -19.02
C ASN A 32 8.78 29.37 -18.38
N GLY A 33 7.62 29.97 -18.65
CA GLY A 33 6.36 29.52 -18.07
C GLY A 33 5.19 30.46 -18.33
N VAL A 34 4.14 30.28 -17.53
CA VAL A 34 2.93 31.09 -17.57
C VAL A 34 2.64 31.62 -16.17
N ILE A 35 2.26 32.89 -16.07
CA ILE A 35 1.85 33.51 -14.81
C ILE A 35 0.32 33.50 -14.76
N GLN A 36 -0.22 32.97 -13.66
CA GLN A 36 -1.64 32.98 -13.34
C GLN A 36 -1.90 34.01 -12.24
N CYS A 37 -2.70 35.02 -12.54
CA CYS A 37 -3.15 35.98 -11.54
C CYS A 37 -4.32 35.37 -10.74
N MET A 38 -4.27 35.51 -9.42
CA MET A 38 -5.29 34.99 -8.53
C MET A 38 -6.13 36.12 -7.92
N ASN A 39 -7.41 35.88 -7.70
CA ASN A 39 -8.30 36.85 -7.06
C ASN A 39 -8.10 36.93 -5.53
N SER A 40 -7.42 35.96 -4.96
CA SER A 40 -7.12 35.89 -3.52
C SER A 40 -5.79 35.20 -3.27
N VAL A 41 -5.30 35.25 -2.05
CA VAL A 41 -4.06 34.57 -1.67
C VAL A 41 -4.29 33.06 -1.67
N VAL A 42 -3.44 32.34 -2.39
CA VAL A 42 -3.42 30.87 -2.34
C VAL A 42 -2.84 30.44 -0.99
N ALA A 43 -3.71 30.14 -0.07
CA ALA A 43 -3.34 29.63 1.25
C ALA A 43 -3.62 28.13 1.34
N PRO A 44 -2.70 27.32 1.87
CA PRO A 44 -3.02 25.94 2.20
C PRO A 44 -4.02 25.93 3.35
N SER A 45 -4.99 25.02 3.33
CA SER A 45 -5.87 24.81 4.48
C SER A 45 -5.04 24.53 5.73
N ASN A 46 -5.40 25.16 6.84
CA ASN A 46 -4.85 24.86 8.16
C ASN A 46 -5.75 23.88 8.95
N ASN A 47 -6.90 23.55 8.41
CA ASN A 47 -7.87 22.69 9.05
C ASN A 47 -7.42 21.22 8.99
N THR A 48 -7.74 20.47 10.03
CA THR A 48 -7.61 19.02 10.09
C THR A 48 -8.96 18.36 9.89
N LEU A 49 -8.98 17.05 9.64
CA LEU A 49 -10.23 16.28 9.62
C LEU A 49 -11.02 16.44 10.93
N ALA A 50 -10.33 16.52 12.07
CA ALA A 50 -10.98 16.77 13.35
C ALA A 50 -11.70 18.12 13.42
N PHE A 51 -11.09 19.16 12.85
CA PHE A 51 -11.72 20.48 12.74
C PHE A 51 -12.95 20.40 11.85
N LEU A 52 -12.81 19.84 10.66
CA LEU A 52 -13.90 19.67 9.69
C LEU A 52 -15.09 18.92 10.29
N PHE A 53 -14.86 17.79 10.98
CA PHE A 53 -15.94 17.03 11.57
C PHE A 53 -16.65 17.79 12.72
N ASN A 54 -15.90 18.50 13.55
CA ASN A 54 -16.52 19.34 14.57
C ASN A 54 -17.34 20.48 13.95
N ASP A 55 -16.86 21.08 12.88
CA ASP A 55 -17.57 22.13 12.14
C ASP A 55 -18.86 21.60 11.51
N ILE A 56 -18.82 20.45 10.81
CA ILE A 56 -19.99 19.77 10.25
C ILE A 56 -21.04 19.53 11.33
N LEU A 57 -20.65 19.00 12.50
CA LEU A 57 -21.57 18.71 13.60
C LEU A 57 -22.16 19.96 14.24
N ASN A 58 -21.36 21.01 14.42
CA ASN A 58 -21.81 22.25 15.03
C ASN A 58 -22.75 23.06 14.13
N SER A 59 -22.45 23.09 12.84
CA SER A 59 -23.23 23.80 11.83
C SER A 59 -24.40 22.99 11.28
N LYS A 60 -24.48 21.69 11.62
CA LYS A 60 -25.43 20.72 11.04
C LYS A 60 -25.36 20.69 9.52
N ARG A 61 -24.16 20.80 8.96
CA ARG A 61 -23.93 20.78 7.53
C ARG A 61 -24.12 19.39 6.96
N GLU A 62 -24.96 19.28 5.96
CA GLU A 62 -25.21 18.04 5.22
C GLU A 62 -24.01 17.62 4.34
N GLY A 63 -24.02 16.37 3.91
CA GLY A 63 -23.03 15.73 3.09
C GLY A 63 -22.34 14.56 3.81
N PHE A 64 -21.78 14.82 4.99
CA PHE A 64 -21.09 13.83 5.83
C PHE A 64 -21.38 14.02 7.32
N TYR A 65 -22.58 14.49 7.65
CA TYR A 65 -22.98 14.72 9.06
C TYR A 65 -22.96 13.40 9.85
N VAL A 66 -23.56 12.35 9.30
CA VAL A 66 -23.59 11.02 9.96
C VAL A 66 -22.17 10.48 10.12
N ALA A 67 -21.34 10.57 9.08
CA ALA A 67 -19.95 10.14 9.14
C ALA A 67 -19.15 10.85 10.26
N ALA A 68 -19.33 12.18 10.40
CA ALA A 68 -18.71 12.96 11.46
C ALA A 68 -19.25 12.57 12.85
N LEU A 69 -20.57 12.31 12.96
CA LEU A 69 -21.21 11.85 14.18
C LEU A 69 -20.63 10.52 14.67
N LEU A 70 -20.48 9.56 13.76
CA LEU A 70 -19.94 8.24 14.07
C LEU A 70 -18.45 8.31 14.45
N ALA A 71 -17.64 9.06 13.70
CA ALA A 71 -16.23 9.28 14.01
C ALA A 71 -16.04 9.90 15.42
N LYS A 72 -16.92 10.83 15.80
CA LYS A 72 -16.94 11.41 17.17
C LYS A 72 -17.32 10.38 18.22
N ALA A 73 -18.34 9.56 17.97
CA ALA A 73 -18.83 8.56 18.92
C ALA A 73 -17.75 7.54 19.28
N VAL A 74 -16.98 7.08 18.31
CA VAL A 74 -15.88 6.11 18.52
C VAL A 74 -14.57 6.75 18.99
N GLY A 75 -14.53 8.07 19.16
CA GLY A 75 -13.34 8.79 19.68
C GLY A 75 -12.27 9.09 18.66
N MET A 76 -12.54 8.94 17.36
CA MET A 76 -11.58 9.20 16.29
C MET A 76 -11.13 10.67 16.19
N ILE A 77 -11.95 11.61 16.68
CA ILE A 77 -11.64 13.05 16.61
C ILE A 77 -10.28 13.39 17.20
N ASP A 78 -9.88 12.75 18.30
CA ASP A 78 -8.59 13.04 18.93
C ASP A 78 -7.41 12.56 18.07
N THR A 79 -7.54 11.41 17.41
CA THR A 79 -6.54 10.90 16.45
C THR A 79 -6.45 11.81 15.22
N LEU A 80 -7.58 12.27 14.70
CA LEU A 80 -7.67 13.09 13.50
C LEU A 80 -7.18 14.54 13.66
N LYS A 81 -6.80 14.96 14.87
CA LYS A 81 -6.13 16.25 15.12
C LYS A 81 -4.67 16.26 14.68
N VAL A 82 -4.03 15.08 14.71
CA VAL A 82 -2.60 14.96 14.42
C VAL A 82 -2.39 15.05 12.90
N TRP A 83 -1.42 15.87 12.49
CA TRP A 83 -1.09 16.04 11.08
C TRP A 83 0.41 15.99 10.80
N ARG A 84 1.26 16.04 11.83
CA ARG A 84 2.72 15.91 11.73
C ARG A 84 3.32 15.47 13.05
N ASP A 85 4.53 14.95 12.98
CA ASP A 85 5.38 14.64 14.11
C ASP A 85 6.35 15.81 14.34
N GLU A 86 5.99 16.70 15.26
CA GLU A 86 6.80 17.88 15.58
C GLU A 86 8.13 17.49 16.22
N THR A 87 8.17 16.41 17.00
CA THR A 87 9.39 15.93 17.65
C THR A 87 10.43 15.50 16.62
N TYR A 88 10.02 14.72 15.61
CA TYR A 88 10.88 14.33 14.51
C TYR A 88 11.41 15.55 13.74
N GLU A 89 10.55 16.49 13.38
CA GLU A 89 10.94 17.68 12.62
C GLU A 89 11.90 18.59 13.39
N GLU A 90 11.76 18.71 14.73
CA GLU A 90 12.71 19.46 15.56
C GLU A 90 14.08 18.79 15.61
N LEU A 91 14.11 17.46 15.72
CA LEU A 91 15.36 16.71 15.70
C LEU A 91 16.05 16.83 14.35
N TYR A 92 15.29 16.79 13.25
CA TYR A 92 15.83 17.03 11.91
C TYR A 92 16.44 18.44 11.80
N LYS A 93 15.74 19.49 12.24
CA LYS A 93 16.24 20.89 12.24
C LYS A 93 17.50 21.08 13.06
N LYS A 94 17.64 20.34 14.17
CA LYS A 94 18.86 20.36 15.00
C LYS A 94 20.03 19.61 14.36
N GLY A 95 19.85 18.99 13.20
CA GLY A 95 20.87 18.24 12.49
C GLY A 95 21.26 16.91 13.16
N THR A 96 20.39 16.41 14.05
CA THR A 96 20.62 15.13 14.73
C THR A 96 20.15 13.93 13.91
N VAL A 97 19.24 14.14 12.95
CA VAL A 97 18.84 13.09 11.98
C VAL A 97 19.91 13.01 10.89
N LYS A 98 20.58 11.89 10.81
CA LYS A 98 21.75 11.71 9.96
C LYS A 98 21.38 11.39 8.52
N MET A 99 22.23 11.85 7.59
CA MET A 99 22.34 11.27 6.26
C MET A 99 23.18 10.00 6.33
N SER A 100 22.90 9.03 5.49
CA SER A 100 23.79 7.89 5.30
C SER A 100 24.63 8.08 4.05
N ILE A 101 25.91 7.84 4.16
CA ILE A 101 26.83 7.75 3.01
C ILE A 101 27.11 6.27 2.80
N VAL A 102 26.68 5.76 1.64
CA VAL A 102 26.89 4.37 1.28
C VAL A 102 27.88 4.30 0.14
N SER A 103 28.96 3.56 0.33
CA SER A 103 29.93 3.28 -0.74
C SER A 103 29.34 2.24 -1.69
N ASN A 104 29.35 2.57 -2.97
CA ASN A 104 28.99 1.64 -4.03
C ASN A 104 30.15 0.70 -4.35
N THR A 105 29.87 -0.38 -5.06
CA THR A 105 30.87 -1.38 -5.47
C THR A 105 31.92 -0.85 -6.44
N ASP A 106 31.64 0.27 -7.10
CA ASP A 106 32.57 0.98 -8.01
C ASP A 106 33.48 1.99 -7.30
N GLY A 107 33.37 2.06 -5.95
CA GLY A 107 34.13 3.00 -5.13
C GLY A 107 33.54 4.42 -5.05
N SER A 108 32.42 4.67 -5.73
CA SER A 108 31.69 5.92 -5.58
C SER A 108 30.90 5.95 -4.27
N ASN A 109 30.75 7.13 -3.69
CA ASN A 109 29.92 7.34 -2.50
C ASN A 109 28.61 7.98 -2.91
N GLN A 110 27.51 7.39 -2.46
CA GLN A 110 26.18 7.95 -2.63
C GLN A 110 25.64 8.41 -1.28
N THR A 111 25.18 9.66 -1.23
CA THR A 111 24.57 10.23 -0.03
C THR A 111 23.06 10.02 -0.09
N PHE A 112 22.50 9.47 0.98
CA PHE A 112 21.07 9.30 1.17
C PHE A 112 20.59 10.25 2.26
N TYR A 113 19.48 10.91 1.99
CA TYR A 113 18.90 11.90 2.89
C TYR A 113 17.70 11.34 3.62
N SER A 114 17.60 11.65 4.90
CA SER A 114 16.39 11.40 5.66
C SER A 114 15.27 12.37 5.25
N PRO A 115 14.00 11.98 5.36
CA PRO A 115 12.89 12.90 5.13
C PRO A 115 12.95 14.10 6.10
N GLU A 116 12.65 15.30 5.59
CA GLU A 116 12.60 16.52 6.42
C GLU A 116 11.37 16.57 7.31
N HIS A 117 10.30 15.95 6.85
CA HIS A 117 9.00 15.96 7.51
C HIS A 117 8.49 14.56 7.77
N ARG A 118 7.70 14.42 8.81
CA ARG A 118 6.92 13.25 9.12
C ARG A 118 5.46 13.67 9.30
N TYR A 119 4.77 13.81 8.16
CA TYR A 119 3.35 14.09 8.16
C TYR A 119 2.54 12.85 8.51
N VAL A 120 1.43 13.10 9.21
CA VAL A 120 0.41 12.11 9.53
C VAL A 120 -0.84 12.43 8.72
N GLY A 121 -1.41 11.43 8.09
CA GLY A 121 -2.56 11.63 7.23
C GLY A 121 -3.54 10.46 7.26
N PHE A 122 -4.75 10.71 6.75
CA PHE A 122 -5.84 9.76 6.79
C PHE A 122 -6.59 9.76 5.46
N THR A 123 -7.11 8.60 5.09
CA THR A 123 -8.11 8.47 4.03
C THR A 123 -9.37 7.90 4.67
N TYR A 124 -10.49 8.53 4.43
CA TYR A 124 -11.78 8.11 4.95
C TYR A 124 -12.75 7.82 3.80
N PHE A 125 -13.21 6.59 3.70
CA PHE A 125 -14.29 6.21 2.81
C PHE A 125 -15.59 6.33 3.59
N ALA A 126 -16.46 7.25 3.22
CA ALA A 126 -17.64 7.57 4.02
C ALA A 126 -18.93 7.43 3.22
N GLU A 127 -19.88 6.69 3.75
CA GLU A 127 -21.25 6.74 3.25
C GLU A 127 -21.79 8.17 3.36
N THR A 128 -22.44 8.63 2.29
CA THR A 128 -23.02 9.97 2.24
C THR A 128 -24.26 10.09 3.13
N ASP A 129 -24.62 11.31 3.50
CA ASP A 129 -25.85 11.57 4.24
C ASP A 129 -27.11 11.14 3.47
N SER A 130 -27.07 11.18 2.12
CA SER A 130 -28.17 10.67 1.30
C SER A 130 -28.33 9.16 1.44
N PHE A 131 -27.23 8.40 1.50
CA PHE A 131 -27.29 6.96 1.78
C PHE A 131 -27.95 6.69 3.13
N TRP A 132 -27.53 7.40 4.20
CA TRP A 132 -28.06 7.18 5.54
C TRP A 132 -29.53 7.62 5.66
N THR A 133 -29.92 8.70 5.00
CA THR A 133 -31.31 9.19 4.96
C THR A 133 -32.23 8.13 4.31
N GLU A 134 -31.79 7.53 3.21
CA GLU A 134 -32.52 6.45 2.54
C GLU A 134 -32.57 5.17 3.40
N ALA A 135 -31.42 4.78 3.98
CA ALA A 135 -31.29 3.56 4.75
C ALA A 135 -32.09 3.55 6.06
N ILE A 136 -32.16 4.69 6.75
CA ILE A 136 -32.78 4.84 8.07
C ILE A 136 -34.19 5.47 7.99
N GLY A 137 -34.46 6.26 6.94
CA GLY A 137 -35.74 6.94 6.76
C GLY A 137 -35.89 8.19 7.61
N LYS A 138 -34.79 8.84 8.01
CA LYS A 138 -34.74 10.09 8.77
C LYS A 138 -33.83 11.10 8.07
N PRO A 139 -34.07 12.42 8.18
CA PRO A 139 -33.08 13.42 7.79
C PRO A 139 -31.73 13.15 8.45
N ALA A 140 -30.61 13.30 7.73
CA ALA A 140 -29.27 12.96 8.23
C ALA A 140 -28.95 13.67 9.57
N THR A 141 -29.34 14.92 9.71
CA THR A 141 -29.12 15.73 10.93
C THR A 141 -29.99 15.32 12.14
N GLU A 142 -30.93 14.41 11.95
CA GLU A 142 -31.79 13.82 12.98
C GLU A 142 -31.44 12.36 13.29
N ILE A 143 -30.50 11.78 12.53
CA ILE A 143 -30.00 10.44 12.77
C ILE A 143 -29.11 10.45 14.02
N GLU A 144 -29.40 9.54 14.93
CA GLU A 144 -28.61 9.30 16.14
C GLU A 144 -27.69 8.08 15.96
N VAL A 145 -26.65 8.01 16.78
CA VAL A 145 -25.71 6.86 16.77
C VAL A 145 -26.44 5.52 16.91
N LYS A 146 -27.49 5.47 17.74
CA LYS A 146 -28.31 4.26 17.96
C LYS A 146 -29.07 3.82 16.72
N ASP A 147 -29.50 4.74 15.89
CA ASP A 147 -30.19 4.41 14.63
C ASP A 147 -29.23 3.65 13.71
N VAL A 148 -27.99 4.11 13.61
CA VAL A 148 -26.96 3.45 12.80
C VAL A 148 -26.59 2.08 13.40
N VAL A 149 -26.40 2.00 14.71
CA VAL A 149 -26.11 0.71 15.39
C VAL A 149 -27.25 -0.30 15.12
N ASN A 150 -28.50 0.12 15.23
CA ASN A 150 -29.65 -0.75 14.91
C ASN A 150 -29.64 -1.20 13.45
N TYR A 151 -29.34 -0.30 12.53
CA TYR A 151 -29.24 -0.63 11.11
C TYR A 151 -28.11 -1.65 10.84
N LEU A 152 -26.95 -1.49 11.46
CA LEU A 152 -25.83 -2.44 11.34
C LEU A 152 -26.18 -3.81 11.90
N VAL A 153 -26.90 -3.89 13.03
CA VAL A 153 -27.38 -5.15 13.61
C VAL A 153 -28.38 -5.83 12.67
N GLN A 154 -29.34 -5.08 12.12
CA GLN A 154 -30.35 -5.61 11.18
C GLN A 154 -29.69 -6.17 9.91
N ASN A 155 -28.59 -5.60 9.47
CA ASN A 155 -27.81 -6.06 8.31
C ASN A 155 -26.75 -7.10 8.68
N ASN A 156 -26.77 -7.64 9.91
CA ASN A 156 -25.83 -8.63 10.40
C ASN A 156 -24.35 -8.22 10.21
N ALA A 157 -24.08 -6.92 10.30
CA ALA A 157 -22.73 -6.40 10.25
C ALA A 157 -21.98 -6.75 11.55
N TYR A 158 -20.80 -7.33 11.43
CA TYR A 158 -19.96 -7.72 12.56
C TYR A 158 -20.67 -8.55 13.65
N PRO A 159 -21.25 -9.72 13.34
CA PRO A 159 -22.09 -10.50 14.26
C PRO A 159 -21.36 -10.96 15.53
N GLU A 160 -20.02 -11.03 15.50
CA GLU A 160 -19.18 -11.42 16.65
C GLU A 160 -18.74 -10.22 17.50
N ALA A 161 -19.09 -8.98 17.11
CA ALA A 161 -18.68 -7.79 17.81
C ALA A 161 -19.53 -7.54 19.07
N VAL A 162 -18.95 -6.89 20.07
CA VAL A 162 -19.70 -6.46 21.26
C VAL A 162 -20.65 -5.34 20.87
N ASN A 163 -21.93 -5.49 21.19
CA ASN A 163 -22.96 -4.49 20.96
C ASN A 163 -23.38 -3.86 22.29
N ASP A 164 -22.62 -2.84 22.71
CA ASP A 164 -22.90 -2.04 23.91
C ASP A 164 -22.68 -0.54 23.60
N GLU A 165 -22.86 0.32 24.60
CA GLU A 165 -22.66 1.77 24.43
C GLU A 165 -21.19 2.22 24.59
N ASN A 166 -20.26 1.29 24.81
CA ASN A 166 -18.83 1.60 24.89
C ASN A 166 -18.20 1.66 23.47
N TYR A 167 -18.64 2.63 22.69
CA TYR A 167 -18.23 2.81 21.30
C TYR A 167 -16.72 3.03 21.08
N LYS A 168 -15.98 3.36 22.14
CA LYS A 168 -14.51 3.53 22.07
C LYS A 168 -13.74 2.22 22.19
N ASN A 169 -14.41 1.14 22.62
CA ASN A 169 -13.80 -0.18 22.68
C ASN A 169 -13.63 -0.75 21.27
N GLU A 170 -12.43 -1.17 20.92
CA GLU A 170 -12.14 -1.75 19.60
C GLU A 170 -12.91 -3.04 19.29
N ASN A 171 -13.45 -3.73 20.31
CA ASN A 171 -14.31 -4.90 20.13
C ASN A 171 -15.78 -4.52 19.89
N ASN A 172 -16.15 -3.26 20.07
CA ASN A 172 -17.50 -2.77 19.87
C ASN A 172 -17.85 -2.77 18.38
N LEU A 173 -19.11 -3.10 18.05
CA LEU A 173 -19.63 -3.16 16.67
C LEU A 173 -19.43 -1.84 15.93
N LEU A 174 -19.82 -0.72 16.54
CA LEU A 174 -19.70 0.59 15.91
C LEU A 174 -18.23 0.98 15.72
N ASN A 175 -17.36 0.66 16.67
CA ASN A 175 -15.93 0.93 16.55
C ASN A 175 -15.33 0.18 15.36
N GLN A 176 -15.62 -1.12 15.22
CA GLN A 176 -15.13 -1.93 14.12
C GLN A 176 -15.65 -1.41 12.77
N PHE A 177 -16.92 -1.01 12.72
CA PHE A 177 -17.50 -0.42 11.53
C PHE A 177 -16.76 0.87 11.14
N VAL A 178 -16.73 1.87 12.01
CA VAL A 178 -16.14 3.17 11.69
C VAL A 178 -14.65 3.07 11.38
N THR A 179 -13.88 2.32 12.19
CA THR A 179 -12.43 2.24 11.99
C THR A 179 -12.03 1.45 10.74
N TYR A 180 -12.91 0.58 10.23
CA TYR A 180 -12.70 -0.10 8.94
C TYR A 180 -12.71 0.87 7.75
N HIS A 181 -13.38 1.99 7.87
CA HIS A 181 -13.46 3.03 6.84
C HIS A 181 -12.21 3.93 6.76
N PHE A 182 -11.34 3.88 7.76
CA PHE A 182 -10.16 4.73 7.83
C PHE A 182 -8.88 3.98 7.47
N LEU A 183 -8.10 4.60 6.57
CA LEU A 183 -6.69 4.25 6.39
C LEU A 183 -5.81 5.24 7.17
N PRO A 184 -4.76 4.78 7.86
CA PRO A 184 -3.81 5.64 8.59
C PRO A 184 -2.83 6.37 7.66
N MET A 185 -3.26 6.72 6.45
CA MET A 185 -2.46 7.40 5.43
C MET A 185 -3.33 8.29 4.55
N SER A 186 -2.79 9.40 4.07
CA SER A 186 -3.47 10.29 3.14
C SER A 186 -3.14 9.91 1.70
N LEU A 187 -4.14 9.40 0.98
CA LEU A 187 -4.02 8.97 -0.41
C LEU A 187 -4.85 9.90 -1.32
N ALA A 188 -4.19 10.62 -2.21
CA ALA A 188 -4.88 11.32 -3.29
C ALA A 188 -5.48 10.31 -4.29
N THR A 189 -6.42 10.74 -5.11
CA THR A 189 -7.15 9.85 -6.02
C THR A 189 -6.22 9.05 -6.94
N ASP A 190 -5.16 9.68 -7.44
CA ASP A 190 -4.11 9.08 -8.27
C ASP A 190 -3.12 8.19 -7.48
N ARG A 191 -3.31 8.07 -6.17
CA ARG A 191 -2.48 7.29 -5.24
C ARG A 191 -3.23 6.18 -4.51
N LEU A 192 -4.54 6.06 -4.75
CA LEU A 192 -5.35 4.98 -4.20
C LEU A 192 -4.87 3.62 -4.71
N VAL A 193 -4.50 3.57 -5.98
CA VAL A 193 -3.84 2.44 -6.62
C VAL A 193 -2.65 2.97 -7.40
N LEU A 194 -1.47 2.38 -7.24
CA LEU A 194 -0.27 2.87 -7.89
C LEU A 194 -0.10 2.28 -9.28
N HIS A 195 0.05 3.16 -10.26
CA HIS A 195 0.49 2.84 -11.61
C HIS A 195 1.95 3.26 -11.79
N TYR A 196 2.88 2.38 -11.49
CA TYR A 196 4.30 2.71 -11.68
C TYR A 196 4.63 3.00 -13.13
N ASN A 197 3.93 2.39 -14.04
CA ASN A 197 4.29 2.41 -15.45
C ASN A 197 3.17 2.92 -16.33
N GLU A 198 2.86 4.20 -16.18
CA GLU A 198 1.92 4.88 -17.07
C GLU A 198 2.35 4.80 -18.54
N ASN A 199 3.66 4.72 -18.83
CA ASN A 199 4.17 4.56 -20.18
C ASN A 199 3.91 3.16 -20.76
N GLY A 200 3.80 2.13 -19.91
CA GLY A 200 3.39 0.78 -20.31
C GLY A 200 1.88 0.58 -20.28
N TYR A 201 1.20 1.44 -19.58
CA TYR A 201 -0.24 1.53 -19.51
C TYR A 201 -0.74 2.44 -20.64
N ASN A 202 -0.57 2.00 -21.87
CA ASN A 202 -1.07 2.73 -23.02
C ASN A 202 -2.42 2.15 -23.45
N PRO A 203 -3.55 2.83 -23.18
CA PRO A 203 -4.88 2.36 -23.58
C PRO A 203 -5.04 2.26 -25.09
N THR A 204 -4.18 2.93 -25.88
CA THR A 204 -4.29 2.99 -27.34
C THR A 204 -3.50 1.95 -28.07
N ASN A 205 -2.52 1.31 -27.44
CA ASN A 205 -1.60 0.36 -28.12
C ASN A 205 -1.99 -1.12 -27.98
N GLY A 206 -3.19 -1.44 -27.52
CA GLY A 206 -3.61 -2.82 -27.31
C GLY A 206 -2.75 -3.58 -26.28
N ASN A 207 -1.89 -2.87 -25.56
CA ASN A 207 -1.15 -3.46 -24.45
C ASN A 207 -2.14 -3.87 -23.36
N PRO A 208 -1.92 -5.05 -22.80
CA PRO A 208 -2.84 -5.61 -21.83
C PRO A 208 -3.01 -4.68 -20.65
N THR A 209 -4.25 -4.47 -20.31
CA THR A 209 -4.65 -3.88 -19.06
C THR A 209 -4.30 -4.84 -17.96
N ILE A 210 -3.31 -4.53 -17.16
CA ILE A 210 -3.05 -5.29 -15.95
C ILE A 210 -4.08 -4.84 -14.92
N PRO A 211 -4.84 -5.75 -14.31
CA PRO A 211 -5.64 -5.40 -13.16
C PRO A 211 -4.70 -4.87 -12.07
N ILE A 212 -4.97 -3.67 -11.62
CA ILE A 212 -4.13 -3.06 -10.59
C ILE A 212 -4.94 -2.93 -9.32
N TRP A 213 -4.36 -3.43 -8.24
CA TRP A 213 -4.93 -3.35 -6.91
C TRP A 213 -3.85 -3.19 -5.86
N GLU A 214 -4.27 -2.61 -4.75
CA GLU A 214 -3.46 -2.50 -3.55
C GLU A 214 -4.25 -3.07 -2.37
N TYR A 215 -3.53 -3.68 -1.44
CA TYR A 215 -4.09 -4.04 -0.15
C TYR A 215 -3.55 -3.09 0.90
N TYR A 216 -4.44 -2.49 1.66
CA TYR A 216 -4.08 -1.63 2.78
C TYR A 216 -4.61 -2.20 4.09
N THR A 217 -4.01 -1.75 5.19
CA THR A 217 -4.46 -2.08 6.54
C THR A 217 -5.23 -0.89 7.11
N THR A 218 -6.47 -1.14 7.54
CA THR A 218 -7.33 -0.12 8.14
C THR A 218 -6.93 0.20 9.58
N MET A 219 -7.54 1.22 10.16
CA MET A 219 -7.39 1.57 11.57
C MET A 219 -8.14 0.60 12.50
N GLY A 220 -8.13 0.88 13.80
CA GLY A 220 -8.79 0.05 14.81
C GLY A 220 -8.21 -1.36 14.87
N LYS A 221 -9.06 -2.36 14.68
CA LYS A 221 -8.65 -3.78 14.66
C LYS A 221 -7.76 -4.19 13.50
N ARG A 222 -7.36 -3.26 12.64
CA ARG A 222 -6.45 -3.52 11.52
C ARG A 222 -6.96 -4.65 10.63
N ARG A 223 -7.94 -4.34 9.80
CA ARG A 223 -8.46 -5.27 8.78
C ARG A 223 -7.88 -4.92 7.41
N LEU A 224 -7.85 -5.89 6.52
CA LEU A 224 -7.47 -5.63 5.14
C LEU A 224 -8.61 -4.96 4.38
N ILE A 225 -8.25 -4.04 3.51
CA ILE A 225 -9.11 -3.46 2.49
C ILE A 225 -8.38 -3.57 1.16
N LYS A 226 -9.08 -3.98 0.11
CA LYS A 226 -8.56 -4.04 -1.26
C LYS A 226 -9.08 -2.84 -2.03
N LEU A 227 -8.18 -2.04 -2.59
CA LEU A 227 -8.53 -1.05 -3.59
C LEU A 227 -8.17 -1.60 -4.96
N TYR A 228 -9.12 -1.59 -5.87
CA TYR A 228 -9.01 -2.17 -7.20
C TYR A 228 -9.41 -1.14 -8.26
N GLU A 229 -8.55 -0.88 -9.21
CA GLU A 229 -8.89 -0.03 -10.35
C GLU A 229 -9.42 -0.87 -11.51
N SER A 230 -10.64 -0.57 -11.90
CA SER A 230 -11.30 -1.18 -13.05
C SER A 230 -11.34 -0.21 -14.21
N LYS A 231 -10.80 -0.62 -15.35
CA LYS A 231 -10.99 0.11 -16.62
C LYS A 231 -12.36 -0.15 -17.22
N GLU A 232 -12.81 -1.38 -17.18
CA GLU A 232 -14.10 -1.78 -17.75
C GLU A 232 -15.26 -1.06 -17.08
N SER A 233 -15.18 -0.89 -15.76
CA SER A 233 -16.19 -0.19 -14.96
C SER A 233 -15.82 1.25 -14.60
N ASN A 234 -14.71 1.74 -15.12
CA ASN A 234 -14.20 3.10 -14.97
C ASN A 234 -14.22 3.62 -13.52
N GLY A 235 -13.19 3.34 -12.78
CA GLY A 235 -12.98 3.87 -11.44
C GLY A 235 -12.29 2.92 -10.47
N VAL A 236 -12.08 3.41 -9.26
CA VAL A 236 -11.53 2.65 -8.14
C VAL A 236 -12.68 2.07 -7.32
N TYR A 237 -12.54 0.83 -6.93
CA TYR A 237 -13.54 0.08 -6.15
C TYR A 237 -12.92 -0.50 -4.89
N ILE A 238 -13.66 -0.45 -3.80
CA ILE A 238 -13.32 -1.12 -2.55
C ILE A 238 -13.82 -2.55 -2.61
N ASN A 239 -12.94 -3.51 -2.30
CA ASN A 239 -13.26 -4.93 -2.18
C ASN A 239 -13.94 -5.52 -3.44
N ARG A 240 -13.48 -5.13 -4.64
CA ARG A 240 -13.90 -5.73 -5.90
C ARG A 240 -13.08 -6.97 -6.21
N PHE A 241 -13.74 -8.07 -6.60
CA PHE A 241 -13.13 -9.35 -6.92
C PHE A 241 -13.68 -9.89 -8.26
N PRO A 242 -13.32 -9.30 -9.38
CA PRO A 242 -13.81 -9.73 -10.69
C PRO A 242 -13.19 -11.05 -11.10
N ASN A 243 -13.87 -11.75 -12.00
CA ASN A 243 -13.29 -12.84 -12.77
C ASN A 243 -12.38 -12.23 -13.83
N LEU A 244 -11.09 -12.56 -13.75
CA LEU A 244 -10.11 -12.02 -14.67
C LEU A 244 -9.87 -13.00 -15.82
N ASN A 245 -9.64 -12.45 -17.00
CA ASN A 245 -9.34 -13.27 -18.15
C ASN A 245 -7.95 -13.90 -18.02
N ASN A 246 -7.87 -15.19 -18.25
CA ASN A 246 -6.65 -16.02 -18.17
C ASN A 246 -5.69 -15.76 -19.35
N GLY A 247 -5.66 -14.54 -19.89
CA GLY A 247 -4.84 -14.19 -21.03
C GLY A 247 -3.35 -14.38 -20.76
N ARG A 248 -2.82 -15.56 -21.05
CA ARG A 248 -1.39 -15.72 -21.22
C ARG A 248 -0.92 -14.70 -22.24
N ARG A 249 0.12 -13.94 -21.90
CA ARG A 249 0.72 -12.90 -22.74
C ARG A 249 -0.06 -11.60 -22.88
N GLY A 250 -0.66 -11.16 -21.77
CA GLY A 250 -0.91 -9.74 -21.68
C GLY A 250 -2.29 -9.21 -21.96
N ASN A 251 -3.29 -10.03 -22.10
CA ASN A 251 -4.69 -9.60 -22.21
C ASN A 251 -5.43 -9.80 -20.90
N TYR A 252 -4.89 -9.23 -19.80
CA TYR A 252 -5.60 -9.25 -18.52
C TYR A 252 -6.63 -8.15 -18.51
N HIS A 253 -7.89 -8.54 -18.51
CA HIS A 253 -9.03 -7.65 -18.32
C HIS A 253 -10.09 -8.38 -17.52
N GLU A 254 -11.01 -7.64 -16.99
CA GLU A 254 -12.17 -8.21 -16.35
C GLU A 254 -13.02 -8.96 -17.40
N ALA A 255 -13.17 -10.27 -17.25
CA ALA A 255 -14.05 -11.06 -18.10
C ALA A 255 -15.51 -10.89 -17.66
N SER A 256 -15.75 -10.82 -16.35
CA SER A 256 -17.03 -10.56 -15.71
C SER A 256 -16.83 -10.20 -14.25
N CYS A 257 -17.86 -9.69 -13.61
CA CYS A 257 -17.89 -9.52 -12.16
C CYS A 257 -19.26 -9.88 -11.64
N ASP A 258 -19.31 -10.87 -10.75
CA ASP A 258 -20.53 -11.25 -10.07
C ASP A 258 -21.02 -10.09 -9.17
N ALA A 259 -22.33 -9.88 -9.06
CA ALA A 259 -22.88 -8.73 -8.34
C ALA A 259 -22.42 -8.64 -6.87
N GLU A 260 -22.29 -9.77 -6.19
CA GLU A 260 -21.81 -9.87 -4.82
C GLU A 260 -20.31 -9.59 -4.67
N LYS A 261 -19.58 -9.56 -5.77
CA LYS A 261 -18.12 -9.29 -5.83
C LYS A 261 -17.79 -7.95 -6.47
N GLU A 262 -18.80 -7.21 -6.88
CA GLU A 262 -18.62 -5.92 -7.56
C GLU A 262 -17.83 -4.90 -6.74
N GLY A 263 -17.95 -4.97 -5.42
CA GLY A 263 -17.36 -4.02 -4.51
C GLY A 263 -18.10 -2.68 -4.47
N ILE A 264 -17.48 -1.68 -3.86
CA ILE A 264 -18.06 -0.35 -3.66
C ILE A 264 -17.25 0.66 -4.46
N LYS A 265 -17.90 1.39 -5.35
CA LYS A 265 -17.24 2.45 -6.13
C LYS A 265 -16.84 3.60 -5.23
N VAL A 266 -15.60 4.03 -5.37
CA VAL A 266 -15.09 5.22 -4.70
C VAL A 266 -15.50 6.44 -5.50
N GLY A 267 -16.23 7.35 -4.90
CA GLY A 267 -16.65 8.59 -5.53
C GLY A 267 -15.53 9.63 -5.56
N THR A 268 -15.77 10.72 -6.27
CA THR A 268 -14.83 11.85 -6.33
C THR A 268 -14.91 12.65 -5.03
N PRO A 269 -13.79 12.89 -4.35
CA PRO A 269 -13.79 13.67 -3.12
C PRO A 269 -14.03 15.16 -3.43
N ASP A 270 -14.80 15.82 -2.57
CA ASP A 270 -14.83 17.27 -2.56
C ASP A 270 -13.57 17.78 -1.83
N LEU A 271 -12.75 18.53 -2.53
CA LEU A 271 -11.52 19.12 -2.02
C LEU A 271 -11.57 20.65 -1.96
N GLN A 272 -12.79 21.22 -2.04
CA GLN A 272 -12.99 22.67 -2.00
C GLN A 272 -13.34 23.16 -0.60
N GLY A 273 -13.08 24.45 -0.37
CA GLY A 273 -13.46 25.12 0.85
C GLY A 273 -13.03 24.36 2.11
N ASP A 274 -13.97 24.14 2.98
CA ASP A 274 -13.74 23.48 4.26
C ASP A 274 -13.38 21.98 4.14
N PHE A 275 -13.74 21.32 3.03
CA PHE A 275 -13.35 19.95 2.77
C PHE A 275 -11.87 19.78 2.37
N ASN A 276 -11.20 20.87 2.03
CA ASN A 276 -9.77 20.91 1.84
C ASN A 276 -9.04 20.92 3.18
N VAL A 277 -8.75 19.75 3.71
CA VAL A 277 -8.03 19.61 4.99
C VAL A 277 -6.60 19.13 4.78
N ARG A 278 -5.71 19.50 5.72
CA ARG A 278 -4.26 19.26 5.59
C ARG A 278 -3.83 17.82 5.83
N ASN A 279 -4.64 17.03 6.54
CA ASN A 279 -4.24 15.71 7.00
C ASN A 279 -5.17 14.59 6.55
N GLY A 280 -5.97 14.80 5.51
CA GLY A 280 -6.78 13.69 5.02
C GLY A 280 -7.65 14.01 3.83
N ILE A 281 -8.33 12.99 3.33
CA ILE A 281 -9.27 13.06 2.22
C ILE A 281 -10.47 12.20 2.57
N ILE A 282 -11.68 12.73 2.36
CA ILE A 282 -12.93 11.99 2.48
C ILE A 282 -13.39 11.60 1.08
N TYR A 283 -13.55 10.31 0.86
CA TYR A 283 -14.10 9.75 -0.37
C TYR A 283 -15.54 9.31 -0.14
N PRO A 284 -16.52 9.85 -0.86
CA PRO A 284 -17.89 9.40 -0.75
C PRO A 284 -18.06 7.99 -1.30
N ILE A 285 -18.88 7.21 -0.62
CA ILE A 285 -19.34 5.90 -1.08
C ILE A 285 -20.87 5.81 -0.98
N ASP A 286 -21.47 4.99 -1.84
CA ASP A 286 -22.92 4.88 -2.00
C ASP A 286 -23.49 3.55 -1.53
N LYS A 287 -22.67 2.68 -0.97
CA LYS A 287 -23.06 1.38 -0.42
C LYS A 287 -22.43 1.18 0.95
N LEU A 288 -23.09 0.39 1.79
CA LEU A 288 -22.60 0.06 3.12
C LEU A 288 -21.27 -0.69 3.06
N LEU A 289 -20.22 -0.13 3.62
CA LEU A 289 -18.90 -0.75 3.70
C LEU A 289 -18.74 -1.57 4.98
N THR A 290 -18.70 -2.88 4.86
CA THR A 290 -18.48 -3.78 5.99
C THR A 290 -17.37 -4.77 5.71
N TYR A 291 -16.73 -5.25 6.78
CA TYR A 291 -15.78 -6.37 6.71
C TYR A 291 -16.54 -7.69 6.89
N SER A 292 -17.40 -7.99 5.93
CA SER A 292 -18.30 -9.14 5.93
C SER A 292 -17.56 -10.48 5.76
N ASP A 293 -18.25 -11.58 6.02
CA ASP A 293 -17.75 -12.92 5.73
C ASP A 293 -17.42 -13.11 4.25
N ASP A 294 -18.24 -12.54 3.35
CA ASP A 294 -18.01 -12.62 1.92
C ASP A 294 -16.74 -11.88 1.52
N THR A 295 -16.52 -10.68 2.06
CA THR A 295 -15.27 -9.94 1.87
C THR A 295 -14.06 -10.74 2.33
N ARG A 296 -14.14 -11.33 3.54
CA ARG A 296 -13.06 -12.15 4.11
C ARG A 296 -12.80 -13.41 3.28
N ASN A 297 -13.85 -14.11 2.84
CA ASN A 297 -13.75 -15.30 2.00
C ASN A 297 -13.15 -14.97 0.63
N ASN A 298 -13.62 -13.89 0.01
CA ASN A 298 -13.09 -13.45 -1.27
C ASN A 298 -11.60 -13.09 -1.17
N MET A 299 -11.19 -12.34 -0.14
CA MET A 299 -9.76 -12.04 0.07
C MET A 299 -8.92 -13.29 0.28
N GLN A 300 -9.42 -14.27 1.06
CA GLN A 300 -8.71 -15.53 1.32
C GLN A 300 -8.56 -16.38 0.06
N SER A 301 -9.50 -16.29 -0.88
CA SER A 301 -9.50 -17.05 -2.13
C SER A 301 -8.48 -16.53 -3.16
N TYR A 302 -7.78 -15.43 -2.85
CA TYR A 302 -6.76 -14.84 -3.70
C TYR A 302 -5.41 -14.83 -3.00
N ARG A 303 -4.35 -14.73 -3.78
CA ARG A 303 -3.03 -14.38 -3.27
C ARG A 303 -3.05 -12.90 -2.89
N ILE A 304 -2.68 -12.62 -1.64
CA ILE A 304 -2.60 -11.27 -1.11
C ILE A 304 -1.14 -10.82 -1.21
N ARG A 305 -0.87 -9.81 -2.01
CA ARG A 305 0.48 -9.27 -2.24
C ARG A 305 0.53 -7.82 -1.82
N TRP A 306 1.59 -7.44 -1.13
CA TRP A 306 1.92 -6.08 -0.79
C TRP A 306 3.27 -5.69 -1.35
N ASN A 307 3.30 -4.60 -2.09
CA ASN A 307 4.56 -3.86 -2.22
C ASN A 307 4.99 -3.43 -0.82
N VAL A 308 6.24 -3.69 -0.45
CA VAL A 308 6.72 -3.43 0.92
C VAL A 308 6.59 -1.95 1.28
N CYS A 309 6.84 -1.06 0.33
CA CYS A 309 6.75 0.38 0.56
C CYS A 309 5.32 0.89 0.76
N ALA A 310 4.30 0.14 0.26
CA ALA A 310 2.89 0.46 0.50
C ALA A 310 2.39 0.07 1.89
N MET A 311 3.14 -0.77 2.60
CA MET A 311 2.77 -1.20 3.95
C MET A 311 2.89 -0.08 5.00
N TRP A 312 3.70 0.95 4.71
CA TRP A 312 4.02 1.99 5.69
C TRP A 312 3.28 3.30 5.40
N PRO A 313 2.37 3.70 6.32
CA PRO A 313 1.61 4.93 6.20
C PRO A 313 2.48 6.17 5.99
N GLU A 314 3.65 6.18 6.59
CA GLU A 314 4.59 7.29 6.50
C GLU A 314 5.13 7.47 5.08
N PHE A 315 5.37 6.38 4.35
CA PHE A 315 5.83 6.46 2.96
C PHE A 315 4.74 6.98 2.03
N MET A 316 3.50 6.55 2.28
CA MET A 316 2.36 6.94 1.47
C MET A 316 1.98 8.41 1.71
N THR A 317 1.83 8.81 2.98
CA THR A 317 1.44 10.18 3.35
C THR A 317 2.47 11.24 2.96
N ASN A 318 3.77 10.90 3.08
CA ASN A 318 4.84 11.85 2.80
C ASN A 318 5.29 11.82 1.32
N GLY A 319 4.62 11.06 0.47
CA GLY A 319 4.92 10.98 -0.95
C GLY A 319 6.31 10.40 -1.24
N ILE A 320 6.85 9.56 -0.35
CA ILE A 320 8.14 8.89 -0.54
C ILE A 320 7.97 7.79 -1.59
N ARG A 321 6.94 6.97 -1.45
CA ARG A 321 6.64 5.93 -2.44
C ARG A 321 6.29 6.58 -3.78
N SER A 322 6.90 6.08 -4.84
CA SER A 322 6.68 6.51 -6.23
C SER A 322 6.72 8.03 -6.45
N SER A 323 7.51 8.73 -5.66
CA SER A 323 7.82 10.10 -5.99
C SER A 323 8.41 10.10 -7.42
N GLU A 324 7.83 10.89 -8.32
CA GLU A 324 8.47 11.22 -9.61
C GLU A 324 9.73 12.03 -9.32
N ILE A 325 10.72 11.34 -8.80
CA ILE A 325 11.93 12.02 -8.40
C ILE A 325 12.79 12.15 -9.64
N THR A 326 12.68 13.31 -10.23
CA THR A 326 13.54 13.77 -11.31
C THR A 326 14.93 14.20 -10.79
N ASP A 327 15.02 14.50 -9.50
CA ASP A 327 16.25 14.92 -8.83
C ASP A 327 17.00 13.70 -8.28
N GLU A 328 18.27 13.55 -8.58
CA GLU A 328 19.12 12.46 -8.09
C GLU A 328 19.18 12.37 -6.57
N ARG A 329 18.96 13.49 -5.87
CA ARG A 329 18.94 13.56 -4.40
C ARG A 329 17.76 12.80 -3.77
N HIS A 330 16.71 12.54 -4.52
CA HIS A 330 15.50 11.95 -3.99
C HIS A 330 15.24 10.52 -4.45
N LYS A 331 16.03 9.97 -5.35
CA LYS A 331 15.91 8.57 -5.79
C LYS A 331 16.04 7.56 -4.66
N CYS A 332 16.63 7.97 -3.57
CA CYS A 332 16.91 7.14 -2.42
C CYS A 332 16.66 7.92 -1.13
N VAL A 333 15.87 7.36 -0.25
CA VAL A 333 15.57 7.94 1.05
C VAL A 333 16.13 7.05 2.14
N TYR A 334 16.89 7.65 3.05
CA TYR A 334 17.39 6.98 4.25
C TYR A 334 16.39 7.10 5.38
N ILE A 335 16.04 5.97 5.97
CA ILE A 335 15.16 5.92 7.15
C ILE A 335 16.03 5.79 8.39
N PRO A 336 15.97 6.79 9.30
CA PRO A 336 16.80 6.78 10.50
C PRO A 336 16.40 5.66 11.47
N SER A 337 17.39 5.06 12.09
CA SER A 337 17.25 3.89 12.97
C SER A 337 17.07 4.24 14.44
N ASP A 338 17.40 5.46 14.85
CA ASP A 338 17.41 5.86 16.26
C ASP A 338 16.01 5.76 16.88
N ALA A 339 15.94 5.16 18.07
CA ALA A 339 14.69 5.04 18.84
C ALA A 339 14.05 6.42 19.12
N ALA A 340 14.84 7.49 19.20
CA ALA A 340 14.34 8.85 19.34
C ALA A 340 13.68 9.42 18.08
N TYR A 341 13.96 8.81 16.91
CA TYR A 341 13.51 9.30 15.60
C TYR A 341 12.60 8.33 14.86
N LYS A 342 12.04 7.36 15.51
CA LYS A 342 11.27 6.30 14.86
C LYS A 342 10.39 6.85 13.73
N TYR A 343 10.91 6.84 12.50
CA TYR A 343 10.18 7.36 11.34
C TYR A 343 9.05 6.43 10.92
N LEU A 344 9.27 5.10 10.97
CA LEU A 344 8.27 4.09 10.66
C LEU A 344 7.72 3.49 11.95
N ASN A 345 6.40 3.55 12.14
CA ASN A 345 5.77 3.04 13.36
C ASN A 345 5.85 1.51 13.47
N ASP A 346 5.70 0.81 12.35
CA ASP A 346 5.60 -0.65 12.30
C ASP A 346 6.95 -1.34 12.00
N VAL A 347 8.06 -0.59 12.07
CA VAL A 347 9.42 -1.11 11.80
C VAL A 347 10.38 -0.71 12.92
N SER A 348 11.20 -1.65 13.37
CA SER A 348 12.31 -1.41 14.29
C SER A 348 13.60 -1.86 13.63
N ILE A 349 14.61 -0.98 13.62
CA ILE A 349 15.94 -1.22 13.02
C ILE A 349 17.03 -0.81 14.00
N THR A 350 18.17 -1.49 13.94
CA THR A 350 19.34 -1.15 14.76
C THR A 350 20.16 -0.02 14.12
N GLU A 351 21.03 0.62 14.90
CA GLU A 351 21.89 1.71 14.42
C GLU A 351 22.87 1.27 13.32
N GLU A 352 23.21 -0.02 13.27
CA GLU A 352 24.09 -0.61 12.26
C GLU A 352 23.38 -0.94 10.96
N THR A 353 22.06 -0.80 10.93
CA THR A 353 21.19 -1.05 9.77
C THR A 353 20.96 0.21 8.98
N ASN A 354 21.44 0.26 7.74
CA ASN A 354 21.12 1.33 6.80
C ASN A 354 19.84 0.95 6.03
N PHE A 355 18.73 1.51 6.42
CA PHE A 355 17.42 1.24 5.82
C PHE A 355 17.13 2.28 4.72
N LEU A 356 17.16 1.85 3.46
CA LEU A 356 17.08 2.72 2.30
C LEU A 356 15.87 2.36 1.45
N TYR A 357 15.09 3.37 1.10
CA TYR A 357 14.10 3.25 0.03
C TYR A 357 14.74 3.62 -1.30
N TRP A 358 14.48 2.83 -2.30
CA TRP A 358 15.04 3.00 -3.63
C TRP A 358 13.94 2.95 -4.70
N THR A 359 13.92 3.94 -5.61
CA THR A 359 13.13 3.88 -6.84
C THR A 359 14.07 3.58 -8.00
N GLY A 360 13.89 2.42 -8.63
CA GLY A 360 14.73 1.99 -9.74
C GLY A 360 14.13 2.37 -11.09
N ARG A 361 14.61 3.44 -11.73
CA ARG A 361 14.15 3.80 -13.08
C ARG A 361 14.68 2.90 -14.19
N GLY A 362 15.84 2.28 -14.02
CA GLY A 362 16.52 1.54 -15.09
C GLY A 362 16.07 0.08 -15.26
N ASN A 363 15.73 -0.57 -14.16
CA ASN A 363 15.35 -1.99 -14.11
C ASN A 363 14.01 -2.21 -13.39
N GLY A 364 13.13 -1.22 -13.44
CA GLY A 364 11.85 -1.23 -12.73
C GLY A 364 10.92 -2.39 -13.09
N TRP A 365 11.18 -3.07 -14.21
CA TRP A 365 10.44 -4.26 -14.61
C TRP A 365 10.78 -5.49 -13.75
N GLN A 366 11.91 -5.50 -13.06
CA GLN A 366 12.32 -6.58 -12.17
C GLN A 366 11.78 -6.41 -10.75
N ASN A 367 11.36 -5.20 -10.41
CA ASN A 367 10.79 -4.86 -9.12
C ASN A 367 9.30 -4.58 -9.30
N MET A 368 8.49 -5.07 -8.39
CA MET A 368 7.06 -4.80 -8.40
C MET A 368 6.83 -3.29 -8.22
N GLN A 369 6.16 -2.67 -9.20
CA GLN A 369 5.85 -1.24 -9.20
C GLN A 369 7.08 -0.30 -9.12
N GLY A 370 8.27 -0.82 -9.45
CA GLY A 370 9.49 -0.04 -9.68
C GLY A 370 10.20 0.52 -8.47
N ASP A 371 9.87 0.04 -7.29
CA ASP A 371 10.53 0.42 -6.06
C ASP A 371 10.93 -0.80 -5.22
N GLU A 372 11.84 -0.62 -4.29
CA GLU A 372 12.28 -1.66 -3.36
C GLU A 372 12.92 -1.05 -2.11
N MET A 373 13.00 -1.84 -1.06
CA MET A 373 13.83 -1.54 0.11
C MET A 373 15.19 -2.18 -0.06
N SER A 374 16.24 -1.34 0.03
CA SER A 374 17.62 -1.78 0.07
C SER A 374 18.15 -1.58 1.49
N ILE A 375 18.43 -2.68 2.16
CA ILE A 375 18.85 -2.64 3.55
C ILE A 375 20.30 -3.12 3.62
N ARG A 376 21.19 -2.28 4.15
CA ARG A 376 22.64 -2.45 4.10
C ARG A 376 23.23 -2.39 5.49
N GLY A 377 24.48 -2.83 5.62
CA GLY A 377 25.18 -2.89 6.89
C GLY A 377 24.93 -4.18 7.63
N MET A 378 25.15 -4.18 8.94
CA MET A 378 24.82 -5.31 9.82
C MET A 378 23.32 -5.33 10.10
N THR A 379 22.57 -5.73 9.08
CA THR A 379 21.11 -5.63 9.07
C THR A 379 20.48 -6.39 10.23
N ASP A 380 19.67 -5.71 11.01
CA ASP A 380 18.77 -6.27 12.00
C ASP A 380 17.48 -5.43 12.01
N CYS A 381 16.42 -5.99 11.45
CA CYS A 381 15.18 -5.27 11.20
C CYS A 381 13.98 -6.15 11.57
N THR A 382 13.09 -5.61 12.38
CA THR A 382 11.83 -6.24 12.75
C THR A 382 10.68 -5.40 12.20
N MET A 383 9.72 -6.04 11.51
CA MET A 383 8.54 -5.36 10.98
C MET A 383 7.27 -6.09 11.39
N ARG A 384 6.25 -5.29 11.65
CA ARG A 384 4.88 -5.78 11.83
C ARG A 384 4.31 -6.15 10.47
N LEU A 385 3.72 -7.34 10.39
CA LEU A 385 3.07 -7.82 9.18
C LEU A 385 1.62 -7.32 9.08
N PRO A 386 1.09 -7.18 7.85
CA PRO A 386 -0.34 -6.99 7.64
C PRO A 386 -1.16 -8.16 8.21
N PRO A 387 -2.42 -7.94 8.59
CA PRO A 387 -3.27 -9.02 9.09
C PRO A 387 -3.68 -9.97 7.96
N VAL A 388 -4.06 -11.19 8.32
CA VAL A 388 -4.75 -12.10 7.39
C VAL A 388 -6.26 -11.80 7.38
N PRO A 389 -6.98 -12.08 6.27
CA PRO A 389 -8.40 -11.77 6.20
C PRO A 389 -9.27 -12.67 7.09
N LYS A 390 -8.88 -13.92 7.26
CA LYS A 390 -9.60 -14.93 8.02
C LYS A 390 -8.62 -15.91 8.66
N ARG A 391 -9.03 -16.55 9.75
CA ARG A 391 -8.23 -17.62 10.35
C ARG A 391 -8.05 -18.77 9.38
N GLY A 392 -6.80 -19.17 9.14
CA GLY A 392 -6.45 -20.22 8.19
C GLY A 392 -4.96 -20.51 8.19
N THR A 393 -4.56 -21.51 7.43
CA THR A 393 -3.14 -21.79 7.19
C THR A 393 -2.69 -21.00 5.98
N TYR A 394 -1.65 -20.20 6.16
CA TYR A 394 -1.07 -19.34 5.13
C TYR A 394 0.38 -19.68 4.87
N GLU A 395 0.75 -19.55 3.61
CA GLU A 395 2.14 -19.51 3.17
C GLU A 395 2.57 -18.04 3.10
N LEU A 396 3.62 -17.67 3.82
CA LEU A 396 4.27 -16.37 3.71
C LEU A 396 5.42 -16.49 2.72
N ARG A 397 5.45 -15.60 1.75
CA ARG A 397 6.46 -15.54 0.70
C ARG A 397 7.11 -14.16 0.66
N TYR A 398 8.33 -14.17 0.22
CA TYR A 398 9.19 -13.00 0.08
C TYR A 398 9.76 -12.96 -1.33
N ALA A 399 9.73 -11.80 -1.95
CA ALA A 399 10.29 -11.59 -3.27
C ALA A 399 11.41 -10.56 -3.26
N ILE A 400 12.38 -10.83 -4.12
CA ILE A 400 13.59 -10.04 -4.29
C ILE A 400 14.07 -10.18 -5.73
N GLN A 401 14.67 -9.12 -6.24
CA GLN A 401 15.54 -9.25 -7.39
C GLN A 401 16.80 -10.03 -6.99
N CYS A 402 16.88 -11.28 -7.46
CA CYS A 402 18.07 -12.12 -7.28
C CYS A 402 19.13 -11.74 -8.31
N GLY A 403 20.38 -11.96 -8.01
CA GLY A 403 21.39 -11.90 -9.06
C GLY A 403 22.65 -11.13 -8.72
N GLY A 404 22.76 -10.60 -7.54
CA GLY A 404 23.99 -9.93 -7.10
C GLY A 404 24.84 -10.83 -6.21
N ASN A 405 26.14 -10.91 -6.48
CA ASN A 405 27.11 -11.48 -5.55
C ASN A 405 27.16 -10.73 -4.20
N MET A 406 26.68 -9.50 -4.19
CA MET A 406 26.64 -8.62 -3.00
C MET A 406 25.46 -8.92 -2.06
N ARG A 407 24.52 -9.81 -2.42
CA ARG A 407 23.48 -10.28 -1.50
C ARG A 407 24.13 -11.05 -0.35
N GLY A 408 23.55 -10.95 0.85
CA GLY A 408 24.06 -11.62 2.03
C GLY A 408 23.34 -12.92 2.38
N MET A 409 23.67 -13.43 3.55
CA MET A 409 22.90 -14.49 4.21
C MET A 409 22.11 -13.90 5.37
N VAL A 410 20.85 -14.27 5.48
CA VAL A 410 19.91 -13.70 6.46
C VAL A 410 19.18 -14.81 7.20
N GLN A 411 19.14 -14.71 8.52
CA GLN A 411 18.24 -15.49 9.36
C GLN A 411 16.91 -14.73 9.48
N PHE A 412 15.83 -15.40 9.12
CA PHE A 412 14.49 -14.91 9.37
C PHE A 412 13.97 -15.44 10.71
N TYR A 413 13.17 -14.61 11.38
CA TYR A 413 12.45 -14.94 12.59
C TYR A 413 10.99 -14.53 12.47
N TRP A 414 10.11 -15.24 13.15
CA TRP A 414 8.67 -14.98 13.11
C TRP A 414 8.03 -15.23 14.47
N GLY A 415 6.97 -14.48 14.77
CA GLY A 415 6.22 -14.66 16.01
C GLY A 415 5.19 -13.55 16.23
N LYS A 416 4.56 -13.57 17.40
CA LYS A 416 3.57 -12.60 17.83
C LYS A 416 4.14 -11.51 18.74
N ASP A 417 5.26 -11.80 19.39
CA ASP A 417 5.97 -10.89 20.28
C ASP A 417 7.26 -10.43 19.58
N PRO A 418 7.42 -9.14 19.25
CA PRO A 418 8.57 -8.64 18.53
C PRO A 418 9.89 -8.81 19.28
N ASP A 419 9.84 -8.95 20.61
CA ASP A 419 11.01 -9.15 21.45
C ASP A 419 11.40 -10.64 21.61
N ASN A 420 10.48 -11.56 21.22
CA ASN A 420 10.68 -12.99 21.36
C ASN A 420 10.22 -13.76 20.11
N LEU A 421 10.94 -13.59 19.02
CA LEU A 421 10.64 -14.23 17.74
C LEU A 421 11.44 -15.52 17.57
N ALA A 422 10.78 -16.56 17.05
CA ALA A 422 11.42 -17.84 16.75
C ALA A 422 12.12 -17.84 15.39
N ALA A 423 13.31 -18.42 15.31
CA ALA A 423 14.03 -18.58 14.06
C ALA A 423 13.24 -19.46 13.07
N MET A 424 13.15 -19.06 11.83
CA MET A 424 12.53 -19.80 10.73
C MET A 424 13.61 -20.60 9.98
N GLY A 425 13.72 -21.88 10.29
CA GLY A 425 14.68 -22.77 9.63
C GLY A 425 16.13 -22.30 9.76
N ILE A 426 16.93 -22.61 8.74
CA ILE A 426 18.34 -22.20 8.63
C ILE A 426 18.46 -20.84 7.91
N PRO A 427 19.59 -20.13 8.09
CA PRO A 427 19.84 -18.89 7.38
C PRO A 427 19.72 -19.06 5.86
N MET A 428 19.05 -18.11 5.23
CA MET A 428 18.81 -18.12 3.79
C MET A 428 19.93 -17.37 3.07
N ASP A 429 20.54 -18.03 2.07
CA ASP A 429 21.52 -17.39 1.16
C ASP A 429 20.78 -16.65 0.06
N LEU A 430 20.80 -15.31 0.11
CA LEU A 430 20.12 -14.46 -0.85
C LEU A 430 20.88 -14.27 -2.17
N ARG A 431 22.09 -14.81 -2.27
CA ARG A 431 22.86 -14.85 -3.53
C ARG A 431 22.37 -15.94 -4.46
N GLN A 432 21.53 -16.86 -3.97
CA GLN A 432 20.93 -17.93 -4.76
C GLN A 432 19.95 -17.36 -5.77
N GLY A 433 20.28 -17.47 -7.05
CA GLY A 433 19.41 -17.15 -8.17
C GLY A 433 18.87 -18.41 -8.86
N ALA A 434 18.25 -18.23 -10.01
CA ALA A 434 17.62 -19.30 -10.80
C ALA A 434 18.59 -20.42 -11.19
N TYR A 435 19.79 -20.06 -11.63
CA TYR A 435 20.78 -21.00 -12.14
C TYR A 435 21.90 -21.36 -11.15
N GLY A 436 21.88 -20.76 -9.98
CA GLY A 436 22.88 -21.04 -8.96
C GLY A 436 23.18 -19.87 -8.05
N ARG A 437 24.18 -20.05 -7.21
CA ARG A 437 24.64 -19.04 -6.26
C ARG A 437 25.63 -18.09 -6.92
N ASN A 438 25.34 -16.81 -6.88
CA ASN A 438 26.21 -15.77 -7.41
C ASN A 438 27.40 -15.50 -6.47
N THR A 439 28.59 -15.41 -7.03
CA THR A 439 29.83 -15.08 -6.32
C THR A 439 30.60 -14.01 -7.11
N SER A 440 31.64 -13.44 -6.50
CA SER A 440 32.54 -12.49 -7.17
C SER A 440 33.26 -13.11 -8.40
N SER A 441 33.40 -14.43 -8.43
CA SER A 441 34.10 -15.18 -9.48
C SER A 441 33.14 -15.77 -10.53
N GLY A 442 31.84 -15.49 -10.42
CA GLY A 442 30.80 -16.04 -11.30
C GLY A 442 29.73 -16.80 -10.54
N THR A 443 28.97 -17.65 -11.23
CA THR A 443 27.88 -18.42 -10.65
C THR A 443 28.32 -19.86 -10.38
N ILE A 444 28.17 -20.30 -9.14
CA ILE A 444 28.32 -21.70 -8.76
C ILE A 444 26.98 -22.38 -8.99
N ALA A 445 26.94 -23.35 -9.89
CA ALA A 445 25.73 -24.07 -10.23
C ALA A 445 25.10 -24.72 -8.98
N ASN A 446 23.80 -24.51 -8.83
CA ASN A 446 23.01 -25.12 -7.77
C ASN A 446 21.58 -25.26 -8.29
N ASP A 447 21.16 -26.48 -8.54
CA ASP A 447 19.86 -26.78 -9.13
C ASP A 447 18.75 -26.62 -8.09
N ILE A 448 17.97 -25.56 -8.26
CA ILE A 448 16.74 -25.32 -7.49
C ILE A 448 15.47 -25.79 -8.23
N GLY A 449 15.65 -26.43 -9.39
CA GLY A 449 14.54 -26.87 -10.24
C GLY A 449 14.04 -25.83 -11.24
N TYR A 450 14.77 -24.71 -11.43
CA TYR A 450 14.36 -23.67 -12.38
C TYR A 450 14.57 -24.11 -13.83
N ALA A 451 13.60 -23.82 -14.66
CA ALA A 451 13.71 -23.76 -16.12
C ALA A 451 12.79 -22.65 -16.64
N GLU A 452 13.09 -22.15 -17.84
CA GLU A 452 12.25 -21.17 -18.50
C GLU A 452 10.90 -21.77 -18.89
N ASP A 453 9.85 -20.92 -18.94
CA ASP A 453 8.54 -21.36 -19.42
C ASP A 453 8.60 -21.71 -20.91
N SER A 454 7.96 -22.79 -21.27
CA SER A 454 7.72 -23.21 -22.65
C SER A 454 6.27 -22.90 -23.08
N ASN A 455 5.92 -23.34 -24.30
CA ASN A 455 4.51 -23.30 -24.75
C ASN A 455 3.68 -24.48 -24.22
N ASP A 456 4.29 -25.38 -23.47
CA ASP A 456 3.68 -26.57 -22.90
C ASP A 456 3.32 -26.29 -21.43
N ASP A 457 2.04 -26.33 -21.13
CA ASP A 457 1.51 -26.01 -19.82
C ASP A 457 1.83 -27.06 -18.77
N ASP A 458 1.82 -28.32 -19.15
CA ASP A 458 2.16 -29.42 -18.25
C ASP A 458 3.64 -29.36 -17.86
N TYR A 459 4.51 -29.02 -18.83
CA TYR A 459 5.92 -28.76 -18.57
C TYR A 459 6.10 -27.60 -17.58
N ASN A 460 5.41 -26.48 -17.79
CA ASN A 460 5.51 -25.31 -16.91
C ASN A 460 5.02 -25.62 -15.50
N ALA A 461 3.94 -26.39 -15.36
CA ALA A 461 3.42 -26.83 -14.07
C ALA A 461 4.42 -27.74 -13.32
N GLU A 462 5.11 -28.63 -14.05
CA GLU A 462 6.14 -29.49 -13.43
C GLU A 462 7.35 -28.68 -12.94
N ILE A 463 7.77 -27.66 -13.69
CA ILE A 463 8.82 -26.73 -13.25
C ILE A 463 8.39 -25.99 -12.00
N ASP A 464 7.17 -25.45 -11.94
CA ASP A 464 6.65 -24.75 -10.77
C ASP A 464 6.61 -25.68 -9.55
N LYS A 465 6.21 -26.92 -9.73
CA LYS A 465 6.21 -27.93 -8.66
C LYS A 465 7.64 -28.24 -8.16
N ARG A 466 8.61 -28.39 -9.06
CA ARG A 466 10.02 -28.61 -8.69
C ARG A 466 10.57 -27.45 -7.88
N LEU A 467 10.32 -26.22 -8.32
CA LEU A 467 10.72 -25.02 -7.59
C LEU A 467 10.11 -24.98 -6.19
N ARG A 468 8.80 -25.22 -6.07
CA ARG A 468 8.09 -25.23 -4.79
C ARG A 468 8.63 -26.29 -3.81
N ASN A 469 9.00 -27.47 -4.31
CA ASN A 469 9.61 -28.52 -3.50
C ASN A 469 10.96 -28.09 -2.92
N ASN A 470 11.65 -27.17 -3.56
CA ASN A 470 12.91 -26.57 -3.11
C ASN A 470 12.71 -25.23 -2.35
N GLY A 471 11.48 -24.82 -2.06
CA GLY A 471 11.18 -23.58 -1.35
C GLY A 471 11.22 -22.30 -2.22
N PHE A 472 11.11 -22.46 -3.54
CA PHE A 472 11.19 -21.34 -4.49
C PHE A 472 9.94 -21.25 -5.36
N MET A 473 9.74 -20.10 -5.95
CA MET A 473 8.73 -19.86 -6.99
C MET A 473 9.28 -18.85 -8.00
N LYS A 474 8.84 -18.91 -9.24
CA LYS A 474 9.08 -17.84 -10.21
C LYS A 474 8.44 -16.53 -9.76
N GLY A 475 8.86 -15.40 -10.28
CA GLY A 475 8.18 -14.13 -10.13
C GLY A 475 6.71 -14.22 -10.55
N CYS A 476 5.90 -13.27 -10.14
CA CYS A 476 4.51 -13.22 -10.54
C CYS A 476 4.35 -12.96 -12.05
N GLN A 477 3.14 -13.17 -12.57
CA GLN A 477 2.84 -12.87 -13.99
C GLN A 477 2.53 -11.38 -14.21
N GLN A 478 2.95 -10.52 -13.34
CA GLN A 478 2.76 -9.09 -13.53
C GLN A 478 3.62 -8.59 -14.69
N TYR A 479 3.01 -7.84 -15.60
CA TYR A 479 3.74 -7.07 -16.58
C TYR A 479 4.32 -5.83 -15.94
N THR A 480 5.53 -5.54 -16.30
CA THR A 480 6.17 -4.28 -15.97
C THR A 480 6.65 -3.69 -17.29
N ALA A 481 6.30 -2.46 -17.57
CA ALA A 481 6.85 -1.80 -18.74
C ALA A 481 8.28 -1.36 -18.44
N GLY A 482 9.18 -1.57 -19.34
CA GLY A 482 10.58 -1.16 -19.22
C GLY A 482 11.58 -2.27 -19.47
N GLY A 483 11.12 -3.50 -19.60
CA GLY A 483 11.96 -4.58 -20.09
C GLY A 483 12.24 -4.46 -21.59
N PRO A 484 13.25 -5.18 -22.12
CA PRO A 484 13.52 -5.22 -23.55
C PRO A 484 12.29 -5.73 -24.30
N GLY A 485 11.57 -4.84 -24.97
CA GLY A 485 10.37 -5.18 -25.75
C GLY A 485 9.03 -4.80 -25.13
N GLY A 486 8.99 -4.20 -23.92
CA GLY A 486 7.75 -3.65 -23.34
C GLY A 486 6.69 -4.67 -22.91
N SER A 487 7.02 -5.96 -22.93
CA SER A 487 6.10 -7.07 -22.65
C SER A 487 6.68 -8.11 -21.68
N ASP A 488 7.72 -7.75 -20.93
CA ASP A 488 8.38 -8.71 -20.06
C ASP A 488 7.62 -8.88 -18.74
N MET A 489 7.39 -10.12 -18.40
CA MET A 489 6.75 -10.53 -17.15
C MET A 489 7.83 -10.85 -16.12
N MET A 490 7.61 -10.49 -14.87
CA MET A 490 8.49 -10.90 -13.76
C MET A 490 8.65 -12.42 -13.72
N ARG A 491 7.63 -13.18 -14.12
CA ARG A 491 7.68 -14.65 -14.20
C ARG A 491 8.75 -15.16 -15.17
N LYS A 492 9.02 -14.44 -16.24
CA LYS A 492 10.04 -14.83 -17.24
C LYS A 492 11.46 -14.45 -16.83
N SER A 493 11.61 -13.62 -15.82
CA SER A 493 12.92 -13.21 -15.36
C SER A 493 13.55 -14.26 -14.47
N ASN A 494 14.72 -14.73 -14.82
CA ASN A 494 15.56 -15.56 -13.96
C ASN A 494 16.11 -14.81 -12.75
N LEU A 495 15.92 -13.49 -12.71
CA LEU A 495 16.34 -12.64 -11.61
C LEU A 495 15.21 -12.43 -10.58
N CYS A 496 13.95 -12.67 -10.95
CA CYS A 496 12.79 -12.47 -10.09
C CYS A 496 12.33 -13.81 -9.51
N ILE A 497 12.84 -14.16 -8.34
CA ILE A 497 12.49 -15.43 -7.67
C ILE A 497 11.89 -15.14 -6.31
N ARG A 498 10.73 -15.75 -6.04
CA ARG A 498 10.11 -15.73 -4.72
C ARG A 498 10.66 -16.86 -3.84
N ARG A 499 10.71 -16.60 -2.55
CA ARG A 499 11.08 -17.55 -1.50
C ARG A 499 9.87 -17.85 -0.64
N ILE A 500 9.64 -19.13 -0.38
CA ILE A 500 8.64 -19.56 0.61
C ILE A 500 9.33 -19.52 1.97
N LEU A 501 8.86 -18.62 2.84
CA LEU A 501 9.47 -18.43 4.17
C LEU A 501 8.91 -19.39 5.20
N LEU A 502 7.58 -19.50 5.26
CA LEU A 502 6.92 -20.38 6.24
C LEU A 502 5.50 -20.74 5.80
N ARG A 503 4.95 -21.77 6.44
CA ARG A 503 3.53 -22.13 6.41
C ARG A 503 3.03 -22.21 7.84
N GLN A 504 2.06 -21.38 8.20
CA GLN A 504 1.56 -21.27 9.55
C GLN A 504 0.05 -20.99 9.60
N THR A 505 -0.58 -21.49 10.67
CA THR A 505 -1.94 -21.06 10.98
C THR A 505 -1.89 -19.66 11.59
N MET A 506 -2.60 -18.74 10.98
CA MET A 506 -2.69 -17.34 11.41
C MET A 506 -4.15 -16.97 11.71
N ASP A 507 -4.32 -16.02 12.62
CA ASP A 507 -5.61 -15.49 13.06
C ASP A 507 -5.66 -13.98 12.80
N PRO A 508 -6.74 -13.42 12.23
CA PRO A 508 -6.87 -11.99 11.95
C PRO A 508 -6.92 -11.10 13.21
N ASN A 509 -7.14 -11.70 14.38
CA ASN A 509 -7.15 -10.98 15.65
C ASN A 509 -5.79 -10.96 16.34
N GLU A 510 -4.78 -11.61 15.75
CA GLU A 510 -3.42 -11.67 16.26
C GLU A 510 -2.51 -10.75 15.45
N THR A 511 -1.47 -10.25 16.10
CA THR A 511 -0.43 -9.48 15.42
C THR A 511 0.77 -10.37 15.18
N TYR A 512 1.34 -10.28 13.98
CA TYR A 512 2.52 -11.06 13.59
C TYR A 512 3.65 -10.12 13.19
N TYR A 513 4.87 -10.57 13.49
CA TYR A 513 6.10 -9.87 13.18
C TYR A 513 7.06 -10.78 12.43
N ILE A 514 7.82 -10.20 11.52
CA ILE A 514 8.96 -10.81 10.87
C ILE A 514 10.21 -9.99 11.22
N ARG A 515 11.28 -10.70 11.58
CA ARG A 515 12.61 -10.09 11.73
C ARG A 515 13.56 -10.76 10.78
N PHE A 516 14.42 -10.00 10.18
CA PHE A 516 15.51 -10.49 9.36
C PHE A 516 16.83 -9.88 9.86
N LYS A 517 17.79 -10.76 10.07
CA LYS A 517 19.09 -10.43 10.62
C LYS A 517 20.19 -11.05 9.77
N THR A 518 21.17 -10.24 9.34
CA THR A 518 22.35 -10.77 8.67
C THR A 518 23.12 -11.72 9.60
N VAL A 519 23.61 -12.82 9.02
CA VAL A 519 24.47 -13.77 9.73
C VAL A 519 25.89 -13.76 9.21
N MET A 520 26.18 -12.92 8.24
CA MET A 520 27.53 -12.69 7.73
C MET A 520 28.12 -11.46 8.42
N ASP A 521 29.34 -11.58 8.89
CA ASP A 521 30.11 -10.47 9.41
C ASP A 521 30.76 -9.67 8.26
N ASP A 522 29.87 -9.06 7.45
CA ASP A 522 30.26 -8.29 6.28
C ASP A 522 29.23 -7.17 6.03
N PRO A 523 29.51 -5.94 6.49
CA PRO A 523 28.60 -4.81 6.39
C PRO A 523 28.38 -4.31 4.95
N THR A 524 29.12 -4.83 3.98
CA THR A 524 28.97 -4.46 2.57
C THR A 524 27.89 -5.25 1.87
N ARG A 525 27.31 -6.24 2.53
CA ARG A 525 26.24 -7.07 1.96
C ARG A 525 24.89 -6.38 2.04
N TYR A 526 24.06 -6.69 1.07
CA TYR A 526 22.73 -6.10 0.92
C TYR A 526 21.63 -7.11 1.19
N PHE A 527 20.60 -6.65 1.89
CA PHE A 527 19.29 -7.27 1.90
C PHE A 527 18.34 -6.40 1.09
N TYR A 528 17.59 -7.02 0.19
CA TYR A 528 16.57 -6.30 -0.59
C TYR A 528 15.22 -6.94 -0.33
N MET A 529 14.18 -6.11 -0.32
CA MET A 529 12.80 -6.54 -0.21
C MET A 529 11.95 -5.74 -1.20
N ASP A 530 11.26 -6.45 -2.07
CA ASP A 530 10.38 -5.89 -3.08
C ASP A 530 8.92 -6.01 -2.62
N TYR A 531 8.42 -7.25 -2.45
CA TYR A 531 7.07 -7.51 -1.98
C TYR A 531 6.98 -8.73 -1.07
N LEU A 532 5.92 -8.76 -0.28
CA LEU A 532 5.50 -9.91 0.52
C LEU A 532 4.16 -10.44 0.02
N GLU A 533 3.93 -11.74 0.21
CA GLU A 533 2.66 -12.39 -0.14
C GLU A 533 2.18 -13.30 0.95
N TYR A 534 0.84 -13.30 1.14
CA TYR A 534 0.15 -14.42 1.76
C TYR A 534 -0.61 -15.20 0.70
N ALA A 535 -0.55 -16.52 0.77
CA ALA A 535 -1.44 -17.41 0.07
C ALA A 535 -2.06 -18.38 1.06
N ALA A 536 -3.38 -18.40 1.14
CA ALA A 536 -4.09 -19.36 1.96
C ALA A 536 -3.92 -20.77 1.40
N LYS A 537 -4.11 -21.78 2.26
CA LYS A 537 -3.98 -23.19 1.86
C LYS A 537 -4.86 -23.54 0.66
N GLU A 538 -6.05 -23.00 0.63
CA GLU A 538 -7.03 -23.16 -0.45
C GLU A 538 -6.55 -22.58 -1.78
N VAL A 539 -5.57 -21.66 -1.75
CA VAL A 539 -4.94 -21.06 -2.94
C VAL A 539 -3.69 -21.84 -3.34
N TYR A 540 -2.75 -22.02 -2.43
CA TYR A 540 -1.45 -22.60 -2.80
C TYR A 540 -1.49 -24.13 -2.99
N ASP A 541 -2.50 -24.81 -2.47
CA ASP A 541 -2.67 -26.27 -2.53
C ASP A 541 -3.84 -26.68 -3.44
N ASN A 542 -4.22 -25.79 -4.36
CA ASN A 542 -5.31 -26.04 -5.30
C ASN A 542 -4.78 -26.37 -6.70
N PRO A 543 -4.73 -27.65 -7.10
CA PRO A 543 -4.19 -28.04 -8.40
C PRO A 543 -5.07 -27.62 -9.59
N GLY A 544 -6.35 -27.30 -9.35
CA GLY A 544 -7.32 -26.94 -10.38
C GLY A 544 -7.31 -25.46 -10.78
N THR A 545 -6.67 -24.59 -9.98
CA THR A 545 -6.62 -23.16 -10.24
C THR A 545 -5.19 -22.69 -10.17
N PRO A 546 -4.57 -22.28 -11.30
CA PRO A 546 -3.23 -21.73 -11.28
C PRO A 546 -3.15 -20.53 -10.37
N GLU A 547 -2.23 -20.57 -9.43
CA GLU A 547 -2.09 -19.55 -8.40
C GLU A 547 -1.64 -18.19 -8.95
N ASP A 548 -0.80 -18.23 -9.98
CA ASP A 548 -0.18 -17.06 -10.59
C ASP A 548 -0.78 -16.74 -11.94
N ILE A 549 -2.05 -16.38 -11.94
CA ILE A 549 -2.71 -15.93 -13.16
C ILE A 549 -2.32 -14.46 -13.45
N TRP A 550 -1.89 -13.70 -12.46
CA TRP A 550 -1.44 -12.30 -12.50
C TRP A 550 -0.42 -11.95 -11.43
#